data_219d9619b12155395771cd05cb317427
#
_entry.id   219d9619b12155395771cd05cb317427
#
_cell.length_a   1.000
_cell.length_b   1.000
_cell.length_c   1.000
_cell.angle_alpha   90.00
_cell.angle_beta   90.00
_cell.angle_gamma   90.00
#
_symmetry.space_group_name_H-M   'P 1'
#
loop_
_entity.id
_entity.type
_entity.pdbx_description
1 polymer ?
#
loop_
_entity_poly.entity_id
_entity_poly.type
_entity_poly.pdbx_seq_one_letter_code
_entity_poly.pdbx_strand_id
1 'polypeptide(L)'
;MAQVVSAGILEYEGVRQTGGNPVASLELVTSALRDSMSEVLIQLKRGLGFLATIGSIAPFIGLFGTVVGIINAFRGIAATGSGGMAAVSGGIAEALVATALGIFVAIPAVVAFNQFTGRLENFHVEMNRASSQLVNHLFKVPELMVREAKVPEATARKAKGPEVVVREEAYAGR
;
A
#
# COMPACT_ATOMS: atom_id res chain seq x y z
N MET A 1 13.71 -6.61 7.96
CA MET A 1 14.35 -7.64 7.10
C MET A 1 14.62 -8.94 7.85
N ALA A 2 15.38 -8.91 8.96
CA ALA A 2 15.70 -10.15 9.70
C ALA A 2 14.47 -10.98 10.10
N GLN A 3 13.42 -10.37 10.59
CA GLN A 3 12.17 -11.06 10.97
C GLN A 3 11.50 -11.77 9.79
N VAL A 4 11.45 -11.15 8.62
CA VAL A 4 10.84 -11.74 7.41
C VAL A 4 11.66 -12.94 6.95
N VAL A 5 12.99 -12.80 6.91
CA VAL A 5 13.89 -13.89 6.51
C VAL A 5 13.82 -15.06 7.50
N SER A 6 13.83 -14.77 8.82
CA SER A 6 13.72 -15.83 9.85
C SER A 6 12.39 -16.59 9.78
N ALA A 7 11.27 -15.90 9.52
CA ALA A 7 9.96 -16.55 9.34
C ALA A 7 9.98 -17.53 8.16
N GLY A 8 10.53 -17.12 7.02
CA GLY A 8 10.65 -17.97 5.84
C GLY A 8 11.56 -19.18 6.05
N ILE A 9 12.68 -19.02 6.77
CA ILE A 9 13.61 -20.13 7.06
C ILE A 9 12.99 -21.12 8.04
N LEU A 10 12.32 -20.66 9.09
CA LEU A 10 11.66 -21.54 10.07
C LEU A 10 10.57 -22.36 9.42
N GLU A 11 9.77 -21.77 8.55
CA GLU A 11 8.72 -22.49 7.82
C GLU A 11 9.34 -23.52 6.85
N TYR A 12 10.42 -23.16 6.15
CA TYR A 12 11.14 -24.08 5.27
C TYR A 12 11.72 -25.28 6.03
N GLU A 13 12.31 -25.07 7.20
CA GLU A 13 12.84 -26.16 8.04
C GLU A 13 11.72 -27.07 8.53
N GLY A 14 10.59 -26.53 8.97
CA GLY A 14 9.41 -27.30 9.39
C GLY A 14 8.87 -28.20 8.28
N VAL A 15 8.72 -27.67 7.09
CA VAL A 15 8.23 -28.40 5.91
C VAL A 15 9.23 -29.48 5.46
N ARG A 16 10.53 -29.19 5.49
CA ARG A 16 11.58 -30.16 5.14
C ARG A 16 11.59 -31.37 6.06
N GLN A 17 11.30 -31.19 7.35
CA GLN A 17 11.21 -32.29 8.31
C GLN A 17 9.98 -33.18 8.10
N THR A 18 8.89 -32.61 7.59
CA THR A 18 7.62 -33.33 7.38
C THR A 18 7.56 -34.09 6.06
N GLY A 19 8.54 -33.98 5.18
CA GLY A 19 8.60 -34.72 3.91
C GLY A 19 7.48 -34.37 2.93
N GLY A 20 6.93 -33.12 3.01
CA GLY A 20 5.79 -32.65 2.25
C GLY A 20 6.05 -32.49 0.74
N ASN A 21 4.97 -32.37 -0.02
CA ASN A 21 5.03 -32.06 -1.46
C ASN A 21 5.79 -30.75 -1.70
N PRO A 22 6.80 -30.71 -2.59
CA PRO A 22 7.60 -29.49 -2.86
C PRO A 22 6.77 -28.26 -3.25
N VAL A 23 5.66 -28.46 -3.96
CA VAL A 23 4.76 -27.37 -4.37
C VAL A 23 4.00 -26.78 -3.18
N ALA A 24 3.44 -27.64 -2.31
CA ALA A 24 2.78 -27.20 -1.09
C ALA A 24 3.75 -26.50 -0.13
N SER A 25 5.00 -26.98 -0.08
CA SER A 25 6.09 -26.37 0.69
C SER A 25 6.42 -24.96 0.22
N LEU A 26 6.50 -24.76 -1.09
CA LEU A 26 6.73 -23.46 -1.70
C LEU A 26 5.61 -22.46 -1.36
N GLU A 27 4.37 -22.93 -1.42
CA GLU A 27 3.20 -22.10 -1.12
C GLU A 27 3.17 -21.67 0.35
N LEU A 28 3.44 -22.57 1.29
CA LEU A 28 3.50 -22.29 2.72
C LEU A 28 4.59 -21.26 3.05
N VAL A 29 5.82 -21.48 2.55
CA VAL A 29 6.94 -20.54 2.78
C VAL A 29 6.63 -19.15 2.17
N THR A 30 6.05 -19.11 0.97
CA THR A 30 5.70 -17.85 0.32
C THR A 30 4.60 -17.12 1.09
N SER A 31 3.62 -17.83 1.63
CA SER A 31 2.56 -17.29 2.48
C SER A 31 3.14 -16.72 3.77
N ALA A 32 3.97 -17.48 4.49
CA ALA A 32 4.61 -17.03 5.73
C ALA A 32 5.48 -15.76 5.54
N LEU A 33 6.21 -15.69 4.42
CA LEU A 33 6.97 -14.50 4.05
C LEU A 33 6.06 -13.29 3.82
N ARG A 34 4.95 -13.45 3.08
CA ARG A 34 3.98 -12.38 2.82
C ARG A 34 3.32 -11.88 4.09
N ASP A 35 2.92 -12.78 4.97
CA ASP A 35 2.27 -12.45 6.24
C ASP A 35 3.22 -11.66 7.15
N SER A 36 4.45 -12.13 7.29
CA SER A 36 5.50 -11.43 8.04
C SER A 36 5.84 -10.05 7.45
N MET A 37 5.88 -9.92 6.12
CA MET A 37 6.07 -8.64 5.43
C MET A 37 4.92 -7.68 5.71
N SER A 38 3.68 -8.18 5.66
CA SER A 38 2.47 -7.39 5.91
C SER A 38 2.45 -6.85 7.34
N GLU A 39 2.83 -7.68 8.31
CA GLU A 39 2.94 -7.27 9.71
C GLU A 39 3.96 -6.15 9.91
N VAL A 40 5.17 -6.29 9.35
CA VAL A 40 6.21 -5.26 9.41
C VAL A 40 5.73 -3.96 8.77
N LEU A 41 5.04 -4.03 7.63
CA LEU A 41 4.50 -2.84 6.95
C LEU A 41 3.42 -2.15 7.77
N ILE A 42 2.54 -2.90 8.42
CA ILE A 42 1.50 -2.35 9.30
C ILE A 42 2.15 -1.62 10.48
N GLN A 43 3.17 -2.20 11.09
CA GLN A 43 3.90 -1.56 12.19
C GLN A 43 4.60 -0.26 11.74
N LEU A 44 5.23 -0.26 10.56
CA LEU A 44 5.91 0.92 10.01
C LEU A 44 4.92 2.02 9.57
N LYS A 45 3.71 1.66 9.12
CA LYS A 45 2.65 2.61 8.80
C LYS A 45 2.01 3.25 10.03
N ARG A 46 2.20 2.66 11.19
CA ARG A 46 1.64 3.16 12.45
C ARG A 46 2.25 4.53 12.78
N GLY A 47 1.44 5.55 12.82
CA GLY A 47 1.88 6.93 13.01
C GLY A 47 1.85 7.81 11.77
N LEU A 48 1.99 7.25 10.55
CA LEU A 48 1.83 8.04 9.32
C LEU A 48 0.41 8.59 9.18
N GLY A 49 -0.59 7.84 9.61
CA GLY A 49 -1.98 8.31 9.63
C GLY A 49 -2.18 9.57 10.47
N PHE A 50 -1.44 9.69 11.58
CA PHE A 50 -1.48 10.90 12.41
C PHE A 50 -0.91 12.12 11.68
N LEU A 51 0.22 11.97 10.98
CA LEU A 51 0.79 13.05 10.15
C LEU A 51 -0.15 13.47 9.01
N ALA A 52 -0.79 12.50 8.35
CA ALA A 52 -1.79 12.78 7.33
C ALA A 52 -2.99 13.55 7.90
N THR A 53 -3.45 13.18 9.08
CA THR A 53 -4.56 13.84 9.77
C THR A 53 -4.19 15.28 10.14
N ILE A 54 -3.01 15.51 10.72
CA ILE A 54 -2.56 16.88 11.03
C ILE A 54 -2.46 17.70 9.75
N GLY A 55 -1.83 17.17 8.71
CA GLY A 55 -1.67 17.89 7.44
C GLY A 55 -2.98 18.28 6.78
N SER A 56 -4.01 17.44 6.90
CA SER A 56 -5.33 17.71 6.32
C SER A 56 -6.22 18.58 7.19
N ILE A 57 -6.15 18.48 8.53
CA ILE A 57 -7.07 19.17 9.45
C ILE A 57 -6.52 20.53 9.92
N ALA A 58 -5.21 20.67 10.07
CA ALA A 58 -4.62 21.89 10.63
C ALA A 58 -5.01 23.19 9.87
N PRO A 59 -5.10 23.24 8.52
CA PRO A 59 -5.57 24.43 7.82
C PRO A 59 -7.02 24.78 8.16
N PHE A 60 -7.88 23.78 8.36
CA PHE A 60 -9.29 23.98 8.74
C PHE A 60 -9.43 24.50 10.17
N ILE A 61 -8.56 24.07 11.08
CA ILE A 61 -8.48 24.62 12.44
C ILE A 61 -8.06 26.09 12.37
N GLY A 62 -7.09 26.43 11.53
CA GLY A 62 -6.69 27.83 11.28
C GLY A 62 -7.83 28.65 10.71
N LEU A 63 -8.55 28.13 9.71
CA LEU A 63 -9.74 28.80 9.15
C LEU A 63 -10.84 28.98 10.19
N PHE A 64 -11.11 27.98 11.02
CA PHE A 64 -12.03 28.08 12.13
C PHE A 64 -11.63 29.23 13.09
N GLY A 65 -10.33 29.33 13.37
CA GLY A 65 -9.78 30.43 14.18
C GLY A 65 -10.08 31.83 13.59
N THR A 66 -10.00 32.00 12.25
CA THR A 66 -10.38 33.29 11.64
C THR A 66 -11.86 33.60 11.79
N VAL A 67 -12.73 32.61 11.62
CA VAL A 67 -14.18 32.80 11.81
C VAL A 67 -14.49 33.25 13.22
N VAL A 68 -13.93 32.59 14.24
CA VAL A 68 -14.11 32.95 15.65
C VAL A 68 -13.53 34.34 15.97
N GLY A 69 -12.34 34.63 15.45
CA GLY A 69 -11.69 35.92 15.64
C GLY A 69 -12.49 37.09 15.07
N ILE A 70 -13.04 36.94 13.86
CA ILE A 70 -13.91 37.95 13.22
C ILE A 70 -15.21 38.12 14.03
N ILE A 71 -15.84 37.02 14.47
CA ILE A 71 -17.04 37.08 15.31
C ILE A 71 -16.76 37.91 16.60
N ASN A 72 -15.63 37.63 17.25
CA ASN A 72 -15.25 38.35 18.48
C ASN A 72 -14.95 39.82 18.22
N ALA A 73 -14.31 40.18 17.10
CA ALA A 73 -14.10 41.56 16.70
C ALA A 73 -15.43 42.31 16.55
N PHE A 74 -16.42 41.74 15.87
CA PHE A 74 -17.74 42.35 15.73
C PHE A 74 -18.53 42.43 17.04
N ARG A 75 -18.42 41.43 17.90
CA ARG A 75 -19.03 41.49 19.26
C ARG A 75 -18.43 42.62 20.10
N GLY A 76 -17.13 42.84 20.01
CA GLY A 76 -16.46 43.95 20.68
C GLY A 76 -17.03 45.30 20.27
N ILE A 77 -17.29 45.55 18.99
CA ILE A 77 -17.91 46.75 18.47
C ILE A 77 -19.33 46.93 19.02
N ALA A 78 -20.12 45.86 18.98
CA ALA A 78 -21.51 45.90 19.45
C ALA A 78 -21.61 46.23 20.95
N ALA A 79 -20.65 45.77 21.76
CA ALA A 79 -20.64 46.00 23.22
C ALA A 79 -20.19 47.42 23.62
N THR A 80 -19.27 48.03 22.87
CA THR A 80 -18.69 49.33 23.22
C THR A 80 -19.37 50.53 22.58
N GLY A 81 -20.24 50.29 21.57
CA GLY A 81 -20.97 51.33 20.84
C GLY A 81 -20.08 52.30 20.03
N SER A 82 -18.77 52.23 20.17
CA SER A 82 -17.77 53.07 19.53
C SER A 82 -16.59 52.26 18.95
N GLY A 83 -16.92 51.20 18.25
CA GLY A 83 -15.91 50.34 17.58
C GLY A 83 -15.23 51.11 16.46
N GLY A 84 -14.23 51.88 16.79
CA GLY A 84 -13.36 52.49 15.77
C GLY A 84 -12.69 51.46 14.91
N MET A 85 -12.31 51.79 13.67
CA MET A 85 -11.59 50.98 12.71
C MET A 85 -10.41 50.20 13.34
N ALA A 86 -9.77 50.75 14.38
CA ALA A 86 -8.64 50.18 15.08
C ALA A 86 -8.99 48.88 15.85
N ALA A 87 -10.16 48.80 16.50
CA ALA A 87 -10.58 47.62 17.24
C ALA A 87 -10.92 46.46 16.30
N VAL A 88 -11.52 46.74 15.15
CA VAL A 88 -11.81 45.76 14.10
C VAL A 88 -10.53 45.24 13.47
N SER A 89 -9.60 46.12 13.12
CA SER A 89 -8.31 45.76 12.53
C SER A 89 -7.50 44.84 13.42
N GLY A 90 -7.49 45.09 14.74
CA GLY A 90 -6.82 44.23 15.71
C GLY A 90 -7.37 42.82 15.74
N GLY A 91 -8.70 42.66 15.84
CA GLY A 91 -9.35 41.37 15.85
C GLY A 91 -9.19 40.58 14.55
N ILE A 92 -9.22 41.27 13.39
CA ILE A 92 -8.96 40.64 12.09
C ILE A 92 -7.50 40.21 11.99
N ALA A 93 -6.55 41.05 12.43
CA ALA A 93 -5.13 40.71 12.41
C ALA A 93 -4.84 39.43 13.24
N GLU A 94 -5.41 39.34 14.46
CA GLU A 94 -5.28 38.16 15.31
C GLU A 94 -5.92 36.93 14.67
N ALA A 95 -7.07 37.06 14.03
CA ALA A 95 -7.72 36.00 13.28
C ALA A 95 -6.84 35.46 12.15
N LEU A 96 -6.19 36.34 11.36
CA LEU A 96 -5.30 35.93 10.27
C LEU A 96 -4.06 35.16 10.77
N VAL A 97 -3.55 35.49 11.95
CA VAL A 97 -2.46 34.77 12.59
C VAL A 97 -2.87 33.33 12.87
N ALA A 98 -4.11 33.07 13.30
CA ALA A 98 -4.60 31.72 13.53
C ALA A 98 -4.55 30.87 12.24
N THR A 99 -4.95 31.43 11.09
CA THR A 99 -4.83 30.68 9.79
C THR A 99 -3.38 30.49 9.40
N ALA A 100 -2.52 31.45 9.57
CA ALA A 100 -1.10 31.34 9.27
C ALA A 100 -0.45 30.20 10.08
N LEU A 101 -0.79 30.09 11.37
CA LEU A 101 -0.32 28.99 12.24
C LEU A 101 -0.87 27.62 11.78
N GLY A 102 -2.14 27.56 11.40
CA GLY A 102 -2.73 26.31 10.86
C GLY A 102 -2.00 25.82 9.62
N ILE A 103 -1.69 26.71 8.67
CA ILE A 103 -0.94 26.39 7.46
C ILE A 103 0.52 26.04 7.81
N PHE A 104 1.15 26.77 8.70
CA PHE A 104 2.52 26.56 9.15
C PHE A 104 2.72 25.16 9.75
N VAL A 105 1.75 24.63 10.48
CA VAL A 105 1.79 23.27 11.04
C VAL A 105 1.49 22.22 9.97
N ALA A 106 0.58 22.51 9.03
CA ALA A 106 0.17 21.57 8.00
C ALA A 106 1.30 21.24 7.01
N ILE A 107 2.07 22.24 6.58
CA ILE A 107 3.11 22.07 5.56
C ILE A 107 4.15 21.03 5.97
N PRO A 108 4.83 21.12 7.14
CA PRO A 108 5.81 20.11 7.53
C PRO A 108 5.18 18.74 7.78
N ALA A 109 3.94 18.68 8.26
CA ALA A 109 3.23 17.41 8.45
C ALA A 109 3.01 16.69 7.11
N VAL A 110 2.56 17.38 6.07
CA VAL A 110 2.36 16.83 4.73
C VAL A 110 3.70 16.42 4.09
N VAL A 111 4.72 17.26 4.21
CA VAL A 111 6.06 16.96 3.69
C VAL A 111 6.62 15.70 4.34
N ALA A 112 6.54 15.59 5.66
CA ALA A 112 7.00 14.42 6.40
C ALA A 112 6.19 13.16 6.00
N PHE A 113 4.87 13.26 5.93
CA PHE A 113 4.01 12.16 5.49
C PHE A 113 4.40 11.62 4.12
N ASN A 114 4.57 12.52 3.13
CA ASN A 114 4.94 12.12 1.77
C ASN A 114 6.32 11.48 1.70
N GLN A 115 7.31 12.02 2.43
CA GLN A 115 8.66 11.45 2.46
C GLN A 115 8.68 10.06 3.11
N PHE A 116 7.99 9.88 4.22
CA PHE A 116 7.94 8.58 4.89
C PHE A 116 7.15 7.55 4.09
N THR A 117 6.07 7.94 3.44
CA THR A 117 5.28 7.05 2.57
C THR A 117 6.13 6.57 1.40
N GLY A 118 6.86 7.45 0.72
CA GLY A 118 7.74 7.06 -0.39
C GLY A 118 8.88 6.12 0.05
N ARG A 119 9.48 6.36 1.23
CA ARG A 119 10.50 5.43 1.78
C ARG A 119 9.91 4.06 2.10
N LEU A 120 8.69 4.02 2.61
CA LEU A 120 8.00 2.78 2.95
C LEU A 120 7.65 1.95 1.72
N GLU A 121 7.26 2.60 0.61
CA GLU A 121 7.03 1.93 -0.67
C GLU A 121 8.31 1.30 -1.22
N ASN A 122 9.42 2.04 -1.20
CA ASN A 122 10.72 1.51 -1.60
C ASN A 122 11.14 0.31 -0.73
N PHE A 123 10.96 0.41 0.57
CA PHE A 123 11.24 -0.68 1.50
C PHE A 123 10.39 -1.92 1.23
N HIS A 124 9.10 -1.73 0.88
CA HIS A 124 8.22 -2.83 0.47
C HIS A 124 8.72 -3.52 -0.79
N VAL A 125 9.15 -2.76 -1.79
CA VAL A 125 9.73 -3.32 -3.03
C VAL A 125 11.01 -4.12 -2.75
N GLU A 126 11.89 -3.60 -1.90
CA GLU A 126 13.11 -4.30 -1.50
C GLU A 126 12.81 -5.61 -0.74
N MET A 127 11.84 -5.59 0.18
CA MET A 127 11.41 -6.80 0.87
C MET A 127 10.86 -7.86 -0.09
N ASN A 128 10.03 -7.47 -1.06
CA ASN A 128 9.50 -8.38 -2.07
C ASN A 128 10.62 -9.00 -2.92
N ARG A 129 11.63 -8.23 -3.31
CA ARG A 129 12.79 -8.73 -4.04
C ARG A 129 13.59 -9.74 -3.21
N ALA A 130 13.88 -9.39 -1.96
CA ALA A 130 14.61 -10.28 -1.06
C ALA A 130 13.85 -11.59 -0.78
N SER A 131 12.53 -11.49 -0.58
CA SER A 131 11.66 -12.65 -0.42
C SER A 131 11.68 -13.58 -1.64
N SER A 132 11.56 -13.02 -2.85
CA SER A 132 11.63 -13.78 -4.10
C SER A 132 13.00 -14.45 -4.30
N GLN A 133 14.08 -13.75 -3.97
CA GLN A 133 15.44 -14.31 -4.03
C GLN A 133 15.62 -15.45 -3.03
N LEU A 134 15.10 -15.32 -1.82
CA LEU A 134 15.14 -16.36 -0.80
C LEU A 134 14.40 -17.62 -1.28
N VAL A 135 13.18 -17.46 -1.77
CA VAL A 135 12.36 -18.56 -2.31
C VAL A 135 13.09 -19.25 -3.46
N ASN A 136 13.64 -18.49 -4.42
CA ASN A 136 14.40 -19.05 -5.54
C ASN A 136 15.66 -19.80 -5.08
N HIS A 137 16.31 -19.35 -4.01
CA HIS A 137 17.49 -20.01 -3.47
C HIS A 137 17.14 -21.31 -2.73
N LEU A 138 16.06 -21.30 -1.93
CA LEU A 138 15.64 -22.45 -1.13
C LEU A 138 15.09 -23.59 -2.00
N PHE A 139 14.33 -23.27 -3.03
CA PHE A 139 13.62 -24.29 -3.83
C PHE A 139 14.29 -24.60 -5.17
N LYS A 140 15.42 -23.95 -5.53
CA LYS A 140 16.05 -24.11 -6.86
C LYS A 140 15.00 -24.09 -8.00
N VAL A 141 14.11 -23.13 -7.98
CA VAL A 141 12.96 -22.99 -8.88
C VAL A 141 13.24 -23.30 -10.37
N PRO A 142 14.48 -23.13 -10.92
CA PRO A 142 14.74 -23.50 -12.31
C PRO A 142 14.47 -24.95 -12.66
N GLU A 143 14.64 -25.89 -11.72
CA GLU A 143 14.46 -27.32 -12.01
C GLU A 143 13.01 -27.78 -11.93
N LEU A 144 12.19 -27.15 -11.07
CA LEU A 144 10.80 -27.57 -10.88
C LEU A 144 9.89 -27.06 -11.99
N MET A 145 10.06 -25.80 -12.43
CA MET A 145 9.26 -25.25 -13.53
C MET A 145 9.57 -25.85 -14.89
N VAL A 146 10.84 -26.23 -15.15
CA VAL A 146 11.23 -26.92 -16.38
C VAL A 146 10.67 -28.35 -16.42
N ARG A 147 10.45 -28.97 -15.27
CA ARG A 147 9.89 -30.33 -15.20
C ARG A 147 8.37 -30.36 -15.42
N GLU A 148 7.64 -29.33 -14.97
CA GLU A 148 6.20 -29.19 -15.25
C GLU A 148 5.91 -28.70 -16.67
N ALA A 149 6.73 -27.82 -17.22
CA ALA A 149 6.61 -27.40 -18.62
C ALA A 149 6.94 -28.52 -19.62
N LYS A 150 7.62 -29.58 -19.17
CA LYS A 150 7.86 -30.81 -19.93
C LYS A 150 6.79 -31.87 -19.63
N VAL A 151 5.50 -31.49 -19.68
CA VAL A 151 4.41 -32.43 -19.87
C VAL A 151 4.66 -33.10 -21.23
N PRO A 152 4.84 -34.43 -21.27
CA PRO A 152 5.26 -35.09 -22.51
C PRO A 152 4.19 -34.87 -23.58
N GLU A 153 4.60 -34.38 -24.75
CA GLU A 153 3.80 -34.34 -26.01
C GLU A 153 3.19 -35.71 -26.35
N ALA A 154 3.60 -36.75 -25.65
CA ALA A 154 3.06 -38.10 -25.78
C ALA A 154 1.57 -38.20 -25.39
N THR A 155 1.05 -37.32 -24.54
CA THR A 155 -0.37 -37.32 -24.12
C THR A 155 -1.26 -36.51 -25.08
N ALA A 156 -0.71 -35.53 -25.76
CA ALA A 156 -1.44 -34.75 -26.77
C ALA A 156 -1.66 -35.55 -28.07
N ARG A 157 -0.79 -36.52 -28.36
CA ARG A 157 -0.90 -37.35 -29.57
C ARG A 157 -1.98 -38.42 -29.46
N LYS A 158 -2.41 -38.77 -28.23
CA LYS A 158 -3.50 -39.74 -28.00
C LYS A 158 -4.90 -39.12 -27.99
N ALA A 159 -5.00 -37.79 -27.98
CA ALA A 159 -6.30 -37.09 -28.01
C ALA A 159 -6.75 -36.70 -29.44
N LYS A 160 -5.94 -36.94 -30.47
CA LYS A 160 -6.41 -36.86 -31.85
C LYS A 160 -7.10 -38.18 -32.21
N GLY A 161 -8.39 -38.22 -31.92
CA GLY A 161 -9.28 -39.28 -32.44
C GLY A 161 -9.33 -39.23 -33.99
N PRO A 162 -9.83 -40.28 -34.63
CA PRO A 162 -9.74 -40.43 -36.06
C PRO A 162 -10.38 -39.27 -36.80
N GLU A 163 -9.65 -38.76 -37.78
CA GLU A 163 -10.02 -37.68 -38.70
C GLU A 163 -11.35 -38.09 -39.39
N VAL A 164 -12.43 -37.36 -39.04
CA VAL A 164 -13.70 -37.50 -39.74
C VAL A 164 -13.52 -36.87 -41.10
N VAL A 165 -13.33 -37.73 -42.12
CA VAL A 165 -13.38 -37.32 -43.52
C VAL A 165 -14.83 -36.93 -43.81
N VAL A 166 -15.13 -35.65 -43.76
CA VAL A 166 -16.40 -35.10 -44.29
C VAL A 166 -16.31 -35.17 -45.83
N ARG A 167 -16.98 -36.13 -46.40
CA ARG A 167 -17.25 -36.18 -47.86
C ARG A 167 -18.11 -34.99 -48.21
N GLU A 168 -17.57 -34.05 -48.91
CA GLU A 168 -18.22 -32.94 -49.54
C GLU A 168 -18.75 -33.44 -50.92
N GLU A 169 -19.91 -34.14 -50.92
CA GLU A 169 -20.68 -34.39 -52.14
C GLU A 169 -22.18 -34.26 -51.84
N ALA A 170 -22.80 -33.38 -52.61
CA ALA A 170 -24.22 -33.23 -52.82
C ALA A 170 -24.84 -31.91 -52.31
N TYR A 171 -24.55 -30.82 -53.00
CA TYR A 171 -25.59 -29.81 -53.31
C TYR A 171 -25.22 -29.05 -54.60
N ALA A 172 -25.24 -29.77 -55.72
CA ALA A 172 -25.43 -29.14 -57.03
C ALA A 172 -26.75 -29.71 -57.61
N GLY A 173 -27.76 -28.90 -57.71
CA GLY A 173 -28.96 -29.22 -58.53
C GLY A 173 -30.28 -28.97 -57.85
N ARG A 174 -30.79 -27.75 -57.93
CA ARG A 174 -32.11 -27.30 -58.46
C ARG A 174 -32.44 -25.90 -57.97
#